data_96e9cd1e0deebd2b9b84f8b4d740c508
#
_entry.id   96e9cd1e0deebd2b9b84f8b4d740c508
#
_cell.length_a   1.000
_cell.length_b   1.000
_cell.length_c   1.000
_cell.angle_alpha   90.00
_cell.angle_beta   90.00
_cell.angle_gamma   90.00
#
_symmetry.space_group_name_H-M   'P 1'
#
loop_
_entity.id
_entity.type
_entity.pdbx_description
1 polymer ?
#
loop_
_entity_poly.entity_id
_entity_poly.type
_entity_poly.pdbx_seq_one_letter_code
_entity_poly.pdbx_strand_id
1 'polypeptide(L)'
;MCIAIDLDSRLCKNYSLGGLTPDLSTLATLKSQLQIPVYVMIRPTADTFSYDSADFEQMGREIDMFSQLGADGFVFGILHPSENSRSLVDVARNTALVQRAKGRPCTFHRAFDLVPESQWDAALRDIIDCGFSAILTSGGPTGNAAVECVDKLANLVQWTELHGAVDASGRRFPEIIVGGGVRVSNIGLLRDRTRAGAFHSAALGDGDIVSAEEVRKIREVLRERGALYE
;
A
#
# COMPACT_ATOMS: atom_id res chain seq x y z
N MET A 1 -13.15 0.35 -6.14
CA MET A 1 -12.67 -0.55 -5.06
C MET A 1 -11.44 -1.26 -5.59
N CYS A 2 -10.31 -1.15 -4.94
CA CYS A 2 -9.10 -1.87 -5.34
C CYS A 2 -8.96 -3.10 -4.45
N ILE A 3 -8.57 -4.23 -5.00
CA ILE A 3 -8.42 -5.49 -4.28
C ILE A 3 -6.93 -5.82 -4.20
N ALA A 4 -6.39 -5.99 -3.00
CA ALA A 4 -5.14 -6.69 -2.81
C ALA A 4 -5.43 -8.21 -2.87
N ILE A 5 -4.55 -8.97 -3.50
CA ILE A 5 -4.90 -10.33 -3.93
C ILE A 5 -4.68 -11.35 -2.82
N ASP A 6 -4.09 -10.95 -1.72
CA ASP A 6 -3.89 -11.81 -0.55
C ASP A 6 -4.92 -11.53 0.57
N LEU A 7 -6.20 -11.62 0.22
CA LEU A 7 -7.35 -11.66 1.14
C LEU A 7 -7.79 -10.33 1.80
N ASP A 8 -7.23 -9.17 1.46
CA ASP A 8 -7.76 -7.90 1.92
C ASP A 8 -8.31 -7.03 0.77
N SER A 9 -9.18 -6.09 1.10
CA SER A 9 -9.74 -5.11 0.16
C SER A 9 -9.28 -3.72 0.55
N ARG A 10 -8.69 -2.96 -0.40
CA ARG A 10 -8.32 -1.56 -0.20
C ARG A 10 -9.39 -0.65 -0.75
N LEU A 11 -10.01 0.10 0.14
CA LEU A 11 -11.12 0.98 -0.16
C LEU A 11 -10.64 2.40 -0.39
N CYS A 12 -10.90 2.93 -1.59
CA CYS A 12 -10.71 4.35 -1.92
C CYS A 12 -11.82 4.85 -2.84
N LYS A 13 -11.97 6.17 -2.97
CA LYS A 13 -12.75 6.80 -4.05
C LYS A 13 -11.83 7.48 -5.06
N ASN A 14 -12.36 7.85 -6.22
CA ASN A 14 -11.63 8.58 -7.27
C ASN A 14 -10.31 7.90 -7.66
N TYR A 15 -10.39 6.63 -8.07
CA TYR A 15 -9.21 5.83 -8.42
C TYR A 15 -8.33 6.49 -9.50
N SER A 16 -8.93 7.14 -10.49
CA SER A 16 -8.23 7.89 -11.55
C SER A 16 -7.32 9.02 -11.03
N LEU A 17 -7.62 9.53 -9.82
CA LEU A 17 -6.79 10.52 -9.10
C LEU A 17 -5.79 9.86 -8.14
N GLY A 18 -5.55 8.56 -8.26
CA GLY A 18 -4.65 7.81 -7.41
C GLY A 18 -5.28 7.33 -6.08
N GLY A 19 -6.59 7.49 -5.92
CA GLY A 19 -7.34 7.09 -4.73
C GLY A 19 -7.34 8.15 -3.62
N LEU A 20 -8.53 8.49 -3.16
CA LEU A 20 -8.77 9.41 -2.03
C LEU A 20 -9.52 8.70 -0.91
N THR A 21 -9.60 9.34 0.27
CA THR A 21 -10.42 8.87 1.40
C THR A 21 -11.87 8.63 0.93
N PRO A 22 -12.42 7.42 1.12
CA PRO A 22 -13.78 7.10 0.72
C PRO A 22 -14.82 7.72 1.65
N ASP A 23 -16.09 7.63 1.28
CA ASP A 23 -17.19 8.04 2.15
C ASP A 23 -17.44 6.98 3.24
N LEU A 24 -17.78 7.41 4.45
CA LEU A 24 -18.02 6.54 5.61
C LEU A 24 -19.10 5.48 5.33
N SER A 25 -20.17 5.88 4.62
CA SER A 25 -21.27 4.98 4.22
C SER A 25 -20.81 3.83 3.34
N THR A 26 -19.76 4.04 2.53
CA THR A 26 -19.21 3.00 1.66
C THR A 26 -18.57 1.88 2.50
N LEU A 27 -17.78 2.23 3.54
CA LEU A 27 -17.22 1.20 4.43
C LEU A 27 -18.33 0.45 5.16
N ALA A 28 -19.32 1.15 5.72
CA ALA A 28 -20.43 0.53 6.44
C ALA A 28 -21.17 -0.50 5.56
N THR A 29 -21.44 -0.14 4.31
CA THR A 29 -22.06 -1.05 3.33
C THR A 29 -21.17 -2.27 3.05
N LEU A 30 -19.87 -2.08 2.81
CA LEU A 30 -18.96 -3.18 2.53
C LEU A 30 -18.82 -4.13 3.72
N LYS A 31 -18.69 -3.60 4.94
CA LYS A 31 -18.56 -4.43 6.16
C LYS A 31 -19.81 -5.25 6.45
N SER A 32 -20.99 -4.83 5.99
CA SER A 32 -22.21 -5.64 6.09
C SER A 32 -22.28 -6.80 5.08
N GLN A 33 -21.47 -6.76 4.02
CA GLN A 33 -21.52 -7.72 2.91
C GLN A 33 -20.27 -8.59 2.78
N LEU A 34 -19.11 -8.09 3.22
CA LEU A 34 -17.82 -8.77 3.04
C LEU A 34 -17.30 -9.33 4.37
N GLN A 35 -16.72 -10.54 4.27
CA GLN A 35 -16.04 -11.21 5.40
C GLN A 35 -14.51 -11.04 5.34
N ILE A 36 -13.98 -10.38 4.30
CA ILE A 36 -12.54 -10.11 4.15
C ILE A 36 -12.17 -8.80 4.84
N PRO A 37 -10.92 -8.65 5.29
CA PRO A 37 -10.42 -7.38 5.83
C PRO A 37 -10.56 -6.24 4.82
N VAL A 38 -10.94 -5.05 5.31
CA VAL A 38 -11.08 -3.84 4.50
C VAL A 38 -10.14 -2.76 5.05
N TYR A 39 -9.13 -2.40 4.26
CA TYR A 39 -8.17 -1.34 4.57
C TYR A 39 -8.62 -0.05 3.88
N VAL A 40 -8.65 1.04 4.63
CA VAL A 40 -9.21 2.32 4.18
C VAL A 40 -8.09 3.28 3.79
N MET A 41 -8.16 3.85 2.59
CA MET A 41 -7.29 4.94 2.16
C MET A 41 -7.59 6.20 2.97
N ILE A 42 -6.56 6.79 3.56
CA ILE A 42 -6.61 8.09 4.23
C ILE A 42 -5.75 9.06 3.44
N ARG A 43 -6.36 9.76 2.52
CA ARG A 43 -5.73 10.72 1.62
C ARG A 43 -6.71 11.83 1.28
N PRO A 44 -6.58 13.02 1.90
CA PRO A 44 -7.55 14.10 1.75
C PRO A 44 -7.50 14.76 0.37
N THR A 45 -6.32 14.88 -0.25
CA THR A 45 -6.11 15.58 -1.52
C THR A 45 -5.36 14.72 -2.54
N ALA A 46 -5.59 14.97 -3.84
CA ALA A 46 -4.97 14.22 -4.94
C ALA A 46 -3.58 14.76 -5.34
N ASP A 47 -3.32 16.03 -5.11
CA ASP A 47 -2.23 16.75 -5.77
C ASP A 47 -0.87 16.57 -5.09
N THR A 48 -0.87 16.11 -3.83
CA THR A 48 0.35 16.05 -3.02
C THR A 48 0.30 14.90 -2.02
N PHE A 49 1.45 14.55 -1.48
CA PHE A 49 1.61 13.72 -0.28
C PHE A 49 2.22 14.51 0.88
N SER A 50 2.30 15.82 0.74
CA SER A 50 2.69 16.75 1.79
C SER A 50 1.46 17.57 2.18
N TYR A 51 1.08 17.53 3.43
CA TYR A 51 -0.18 18.07 3.93
C TYR A 51 0.03 19.23 4.88
N ASP A 52 -0.88 20.18 4.92
CA ASP A 52 -0.88 21.21 5.94
C ASP A 52 -1.42 20.68 7.29
N SER A 53 -1.53 21.56 8.29
CA SER A 53 -2.02 21.14 9.61
C SER A 53 -3.50 20.78 9.61
N ALA A 54 -4.32 21.40 8.76
CA ALA A 54 -5.75 21.10 8.68
C ALA A 54 -6.00 19.75 8.03
N ASP A 55 -5.30 19.43 6.93
CA ASP A 55 -5.31 18.13 6.28
C ASP A 55 -4.84 17.02 7.23
N PHE A 56 -3.74 17.25 7.96
CA PHE A 56 -3.22 16.28 8.92
C PHE A 56 -4.22 15.99 10.06
N GLU A 57 -4.86 17.02 10.60
CA GLU A 57 -5.90 16.85 11.60
C GLU A 57 -7.12 16.11 11.02
N GLN A 58 -7.49 16.39 9.76
CA GLN A 58 -8.54 15.65 9.05
C GLN A 58 -8.20 14.18 8.94
N MET A 59 -6.99 13.83 8.47
CA MET A 59 -6.51 12.45 8.37
C MET A 59 -6.65 11.72 9.72
N GLY A 60 -6.28 12.37 10.81
CA GLY A 60 -6.43 11.82 12.14
C GLY A 60 -7.90 11.55 12.51
N ARG A 61 -8.80 12.52 12.28
CA ARG A 61 -10.24 12.33 12.52
C ARG A 61 -10.83 11.21 11.67
N GLU A 62 -10.43 11.10 10.41
CA GLU A 62 -10.86 10.04 9.50
C GLU A 62 -10.44 8.65 10.01
N ILE A 63 -9.20 8.48 10.48
CA ILE A 63 -8.75 7.22 11.10
C ILE A 63 -9.65 6.84 12.28
N ASP A 64 -10.00 7.79 13.15
CA ASP A 64 -10.88 7.52 14.30
C ASP A 64 -12.29 7.10 13.84
N MET A 65 -12.87 7.84 12.89
CA MET A 65 -14.22 7.55 12.38
C MET A 65 -14.28 6.18 11.67
N PHE A 66 -13.34 5.89 10.79
CA PHE A 66 -13.27 4.60 10.11
C PHE A 66 -12.95 3.45 11.07
N SER A 67 -12.14 3.69 12.12
CA SER A 67 -11.91 2.71 13.18
C SER A 67 -13.18 2.31 13.92
N GLN A 68 -14.05 3.29 14.21
CA GLN A 68 -15.35 3.06 14.84
C GLN A 68 -16.31 2.27 13.93
N LEU A 69 -16.19 2.43 12.61
CA LEU A 69 -16.96 1.69 11.62
C LEU A 69 -16.38 0.31 11.28
N GLY A 70 -15.32 -0.11 11.97
CA GLY A 70 -14.75 -1.44 11.82
C GLY A 70 -13.77 -1.59 10.65
N ALA A 71 -13.06 -0.53 10.25
CA ALA A 71 -11.91 -0.66 9.35
C ALA A 71 -10.89 -1.61 9.96
N ASP A 72 -10.36 -2.52 9.14
CA ASP A 72 -9.37 -3.51 9.59
C ASP A 72 -7.94 -2.98 9.51
N GLY A 73 -7.69 -1.98 8.68
CA GLY A 73 -6.40 -1.32 8.53
C GLY A 73 -6.51 -0.03 7.74
N PHE A 74 -5.36 0.64 7.55
CA PHE A 74 -5.31 1.94 6.89
C PHE A 74 -4.19 2.00 5.84
N VAL A 75 -4.37 2.86 4.83
CA VAL A 75 -3.41 3.07 3.75
C VAL A 75 -3.17 4.57 3.62
N PHE A 76 -1.96 5.02 3.95
CA PHE A 76 -1.57 6.44 3.88
C PHE A 76 -0.05 6.60 3.79
N GLY A 77 0.43 7.82 3.68
CA GLY A 77 1.85 8.15 3.73
C GLY A 77 2.04 9.65 3.56
N ILE A 78 2.88 10.25 4.39
CA ILE A 78 3.17 11.68 4.39
C ILE A 78 4.65 11.87 4.07
N LEU A 79 4.91 12.77 3.12
CA LEU A 79 6.26 13.21 2.76
C LEU A 79 6.48 14.65 3.19
N HIS A 80 7.72 15.01 3.47
CA HIS A 80 8.12 16.42 3.65
C HIS A 80 8.03 17.18 2.32
N PRO A 81 7.67 18.45 2.33
CA PRO A 81 7.54 19.27 1.12
C PRO A 81 8.89 19.64 0.47
N SER A 82 10.01 19.33 1.13
CA SER A 82 11.34 19.82 0.75
C SER A 82 12.33 18.70 0.51
N GLU A 83 13.04 18.76 -0.63
CA GLU A 83 14.16 17.86 -0.97
C GLU A 83 15.38 18.03 -0.05
N ASN A 84 15.43 19.06 0.77
CA ASN A 84 16.53 19.35 1.70
C ASN A 84 16.45 18.60 3.03
N SER A 85 15.48 17.71 3.21
CA SER A 85 15.37 16.84 4.37
C SER A 85 16.29 15.62 4.21
N ARG A 86 16.85 15.13 5.34
CA ARG A 86 17.66 13.92 5.38
C ARG A 86 16.89 12.68 4.90
N SER A 87 15.60 12.69 5.07
CA SER A 87 14.64 11.76 4.49
C SER A 87 13.40 12.52 4.03
N LEU A 88 12.77 12.04 2.96
CA LEU A 88 11.51 12.59 2.48
C LEU A 88 10.31 12.14 3.31
N VAL A 89 10.43 11.09 4.12
CA VAL A 89 9.34 10.58 4.97
C VAL A 89 9.14 11.50 6.18
N ASP A 90 7.94 12.02 6.38
CA ASP A 90 7.58 12.75 7.59
C ASP A 90 7.34 11.78 8.75
N VAL A 91 8.43 11.42 9.43
CA VAL A 91 8.43 10.43 10.52
C VAL A 91 7.46 10.82 11.64
N ALA A 92 7.45 12.09 12.05
CA ALA A 92 6.65 12.55 13.17
C ALA A 92 5.14 12.38 12.91
N ARG A 93 4.67 12.86 11.75
CA ARG A 93 3.25 12.80 11.39
C ARG A 93 2.81 11.38 11.06
N ASN A 94 3.61 10.60 10.33
CA ASN A 94 3.30 9.20 10.03
C ASN A 94 3.21 8.37 11.32
N THR A 95 4.15 8.52 12.25
CA THR A 95 4.11 7.84 13.55
C THR A 95 2.85 8.17 14.33
N ALA A 96 2.46 9.45 14.38
CA ALA A 96 1.25 9.86 15.06
C ALA A 96 -0.03 9.22 14.48
N LEU A 97 -0.12 9.10 13.14
CA LEU A 97 -1.26 8.44 12.50
C LEU A 97 -1.25 6.91 12.73
N VAL A 98 -0.08 6.26 12.67
CA VAL A 98 0.06 4.82 12.98
C VAL A 98 -0.37 4.54 14.42
N GLN A 99 0.05 5.36 15.38
CA GLN A 99 -0.39 5.23 16.78
C GLN A 99 -1.91 5.42 16.92
N ARG A 100 -2.49 6.35 16.15
CA ARG A 100 -3.94 6.59 16.14
C ARG A 100 -4.74 5.42 15.57
N ALA A 101 -4.14 4.58 14.73
CA ALA A 101 -4.74 3.35 14.23
C ALA A 101 -4.91 2.25 15.32
N LYS A 102 -4.31 2.43 16.52
CA LYS A 102 -4.48 1.56 17.70
C LYS A 102 -4.21 0.08 17.39
N GLY A 103 -3.05 -0.19 16.79
CA GLY A 103 -2.59 -1.55 16.47
C GLY A 103 -3.18 -2.14 15.20
N ARG A 104 -4.05 -1.43 14.46
CA ARG A 104 -4.46 -1.87 13.13
C ARG A 104 -3.30 -1.73 12.15
N PRO A 105 -3.11 -2.69 11.23
CA PRO A 105 -2.03 -2.60 10.26
C PRO A 105 -2.17 -1.34 9.39
N CYS A 106 -1.03 -0.69 9.15
CA CYS A 106 -0.94 0.49 8.29
C CYS A 106 0.00 0.21 7.11
N THR A 107 -0.44 0.54 5.91
CA THR A 107 0.36 0.45 4.68
C THR A 107 0.82 1.83 4.27
N PHE A 108 2.14 2.03 4.09
CA PHE A 108 2.66 3.22 3.43
C PHE A 108 2.37 3.11 1.94
N HIS A 109 1.62 4.05 1.38
CA HIS A 109 1.13 3.95 0.02
C HIS A 109 2.17 4.42 -1.03
N ARG A 110 1.73 4.60 -2.28
CA ARG A 110 2.59 4.98 -3.41
C ARG A 110 3.25 6.37 -3.32
N ALA A 111 3.14 7.08 -2.19
CA ALA A 111 4.04 8.18 -1.87
C ALA A 111 5.51 7.71 -1.87
N PHE A 112 5.77 6.43 -1.57
CA PHE A 112 7.09 5.83 -1.69
C PHE A 112 7.69 5.95 -3.10
N ASP A 113 6.88 5.93 -4.13
CA ASP A 113 7.30 6.06 -5.52
C ASP A 113 7.87 7.47 -5.87
N LEU A 114 7.69 8.45 -4.98
CA LEU A 114 8.33 9.78 -5.09
C LEU A 114 9.70 9.86 -4.41
N VAL A 115 10.07 8.84 -3.65
CA VAL A 115 11.38 8.80 -2.99
C VAL A 115 12.44 8.40 -4.02
N PRO A 116 13.49 9.20 -4.25
CA PRO A 116 14.60 8.82 -5.11
C PRO A 116 15.25 7.52 -4.65
N GLU A 117 15.65 6.66 -5.57
CA GLU A 117 16.25 5.35 -5.27
C GLU A 117 17.47 5.47 -4.34
N SER A 118 18.26 6.52 -4.50
CA SER A 118 19.41 6.81 -3.62
C SER A 118 19.05 7.08 -2.15
N GLN A 119 17.77 7.32 -1.86
CA GLN A 119 17.26 7.58 -0.51
C GLN A 119 16.39 6.42 0.02
N TRP A 120 16.22 5.34 -0.73
CA TRP A 120 15.34 4.23 -0.32
C TRP A 120 15.76 3.59 1.00
N ASP A 121 17.06 3.37 1.23
CA ASP A 121 17.53 2.78 2.49
C ASP A 121 17.14 3.65 3.71
N ALA A 122 17.28 4.96 3.61
CA ALA A 122 16.85 5.88 4.66
C ALA A 122 15.32 5.87 4.83
N ALA A 123 14.56 5.96 3.73
CA ALA A 123 13.11 5.97 3.76
C ALA A 123 12.53 4.64 4.30
N LEU A 124 13.11 3.50 3.96
CA LEU A 124 12.70 2.20 4.50
C LEU A 124 12.88 2.14 6.01
N ARG A 125 14.03 2.62 6.54
CA ARG A 125 14.27 2.71 7.99
C ARG A 125 13.24 3.61 8.68
N ASP A 126 12.98 4.78 8.11
CA ASP A 126 12.01 5.72 8.65
C ASP A 126 10.58 5.14 8.65
N ILE A 127 10.19 4.42 7.60
CA ILE A 127 8.89 3.73 7.51
C ILE A 127 8.78 2.62 8.58
N ILE A 128 9.85 1.87 8.81
CA ILE A 128 9.94 0.88 9.90
C ILE A 128 9.79 1.58 11.26
N ASP A 129 10.51 2.67 11.47
CA ASP A 129 10.46 3.44 12.72
C ASP A 129 9.08 4.03 12.99
N CYS A 130 8.35 4.41 11.94
CA CYS A 130 6.94 4.82 12.04
C CYS A 130 6.00 3.68 12.46
N GLY A 131 6.39 2.40 12.23
CA GLY A 131 5.58 1.23 12.57
C GLY A 131 4.61 0.78 11.46
N PHE A 132 4.87 1.10 10.20
CA PHE A 132 4.09 0.56 9.09
C PHE A 132 4.33 -0.94 8.92
N SER A 133 3.26 -1.68 8.59
CA SER A 133 3.29 -3.12 8.36
C SER A 133 3.56 -3.51 6.90
N ALA A 134 3.35 -2.58 5.97
CA ALA A 134 3.56 -2.81 4.54
C ALA A 134 3.89 -1.53 3.78
N ILE A 135 4.49 -1.68 2.59
CA ILE A 135 4.74 -0.60 1.62
C ILE A 135 4.14 -1.00 0.29
N LEU A 136 3.24 -0.18 -0.24
CA LEU A 136 2.69 -0.34 -1.58
C LEU A 136 3.47 0.52 -2.57
N THR A 137 4.12 -0.11 -3.55
CA THR A 137 4.98 0.57 -4.51
C THR A 137 4.94 -0.07 -5.90
N SER A 138 5.25 0.71 -6.93
CA SER A 138 5.54 0.21 -8.27
C SER A 138 7.05 -0.01 -8.51
N GLY A 139 7.91 0.32 -7.54
CA GLY A 139 9.36 0.19 -7.65
C GLY A 139 10.03 1.27 -8.50
N GLY A 140 9.33 2.35 -8.82
CA GLY A 140 9.89 3.42 -9.66
C GLY A 140 9.15 4.75 -9.52
N PRO A 141 9.58 5.76 -10.28
CA PRO A 141 8.93 7.05 -10.26
C PRO A 141 7.43 6.96 -10.54
N THR A 142 6.69 7.91 -10.00
CA THR A 142 5.25 8.02 -10.26
C THR A 142 4.97 8.00 -11.77
N GLY A 143 4.04 7.15 -12.19
CA GLY A 143 3.67 6.96 -13.60
C GLY A 143 4.20 5.66 -14.20
N ASN A 144 5.29 5.09 -13.67
CA ASN A 144 5.78 3.80 -14.14
C ASN A 144 4.91 2.65 -13.65
N ALA A 145 4.70 1.66 -14.52
CA ALA A 145 4.07 0.40 -14.13
C ALA A 145 5.07 -0.51 -13.41
N ALA A 146 4.59 -1.37 -12.52
CA ALA A 146 5.43 -2.32 -11.79
C ALA A 146 6.27 -3.21 -12.71
N VAL A 147 5.73 -3.57 -13.89
CA VAL A 147 6.44 -4.40 -14.88
C VAL A 147 7.67 -3.71 -15.48
N GLU A 148 7.70 -2.38 -15.49
CA GLU A 148 8.84 -1.58 -15.97
C GLU A 148 9.94 -1.45 -14.91
N CYS A 149 9.60 -1.73 -13.64
CA CYS A 149 10.47 -1.56 -12.48
C CYS A 149 10.77 -2.89 -11.77
N VAL A 150 10.62 -4.02 -12.46
CA VAL A 150 10.68 -5.36 -11.88
C VAL A 150 11.97 -5.66 -11.12
N ASP A 151 13.12 -5.23 -11.64
CA ASP A 151 14.42 -5.47 -10.99
C ASP A 151 14.58 -4.63 -9.70
N LYS A 152 14.06 -3.42 -9.69
CA LYS A 152 14.03 -2.57 -8.49
C LYS A 152 13.10 -3.12 -7.43
N LEU A 153 11.95 -3.64 -7.83
CA LEU A 153 11.03 -4.33 -6.93
C LEU A 153 11.66 -5.59 -6.33
N ALA A 154 12.39 -6.38 -7.13
CA ALA A 154 13.13 -7.53 -6.64
C ALA A 154 14.18 -7.13 -5.59
N ASN A 155 14.91 -6.04 -5.82
CA ASN A 155 15.87 -5.52 -4.85
C ASN A 155 15.20 -5.06 -3.55
N LEU A 156 14.03 -4.41 -3.62
CA LEU A 156 13.27 -4.01 -2.43
C LEU A 156 12.80 -5.22 -1.62
N VAL A 157 12.25 -6.24 -2.28
CA VAL A 157 11.83 -7.48 -1.62
C VAL A 157 13.02 -8.17 -0.98
N GLN A 158 14.13 -8.31 -1.71
CA GLN A 158 15.35 -8.91 -1.18
C GLN A 158 15.90 -8.11 0.02
N TRP A 159 15.82 -6.78 -0.02
CA TRP A 159 16.26 -5.95 1.10
C TRP A 159 15.47 -6.28 2.38
N THR A 160 14.15 -6.45 2.29
CA THR A 160 13.33 -6.81 3.46
C THR A 160 13.61 -8.24 3.94
N GLU A 161 13.89 -9.19 3.04
CA GLU A 161 14.25 -10.56 3.38
C GLU A 161 15.60 -10.66 4.07
N LEU A 162 16.62 -9.94 3.58
CA LEU A 162 17.99 -9.96 4.13
C LEU A 162 18.08 -9.38 5.55
N HIS A 163 17.22 -8.41 5.87
CA HIS A 163 17.18 -7.82 7.20
C HIS A 163 16.36 -8.66 8.20
N GLY A 164 15.73 -9.76 7.73
CA GLY A 164 14.94 -10.68 8.52
C GLY A 164 13.52 -10.18 8.80
N ALA A 165 12.70 -11.06 9.37
CA ALA A 165 11.30 -10.73 9.67
C ALA A 165 11.16 -9.69 10.80
N VAL A 166 12.20 -9.53 11.64
CA VAL A 166 12.19 -8.68 12.84
C VAL A 166 13.57 -8.09 13.06
N ASP A 167 13.67 -6.81 13.38
CA ASP A 167 14.92 -6.18 13.76
C ASP A 167 15.36 -6.56 15.20
N ALA A 168 16.56 -6.11 15.59
CA ALA A 168 17.10 -6.36 16.93
C ALA A 168 16.23 -5.78 18.08
N SER A 169 15.31 -4.87 17.80
CA SER A 169 14.34 -4.31 18.75
C SER A 169 12.99 -5.04 18.76
N GLY A 170 12.83 -6.08 17.93
CA GLY A 170 11.58 -6.82 17.80
C GLY A 170 10.56 -6.22 16.85
N ARG A 171 10.93 -5.18 16.06
CA ARG A 171 10.05 -4.56 15.07
C ARG A 171 10.03 -5.38 13.78
N ARG A 172 8.85 -5.57 13.21
CA ARG A 172 8.69 -6.26 11.93
C ARG A 172 9.10 -5.36 10.77
N PHE A 173 9.78 -5.93 9.79
CA PHE A 173 10.00 -5.27 8.50
C PHE A 173 8.68 -5.22 7.72
N PRO A 174 8.41 -4.10 7.02
CA PRO A 174 7.19 -3.97 6.24
C PRO A 174 7.21 -4.91 5.03
N GLU A 175 6.08 -5.53 4.74
CA GLU A 175 5.89 -6.32 3.53
C GLU A 175 5.87 -5.41 2.30
N ILE A 176 6.60 -5.78 1.25
CA ILE A 176 6.52 -5.09 -0.04
C ILE A 176 5.33 -5.59 -0.83
N ILE A 177 4.36 -4.72 -1.03
CA ILE A 177 3.19 -4.99 -1.87
C ILE A 177 3.44 -4.41 -3.25
N VAL A 178 3.59 -5.27 -4.24
CA VAL A 178 3.81 -4.86 -5.63
C VAL A 178 2.51 -4.34 -6.22
N GLY A 179 2.49 -3.06 -6.61
CA GLY A 179 1.33 -2.41 -7.20
C GLY A 179 1.70 -1.48 -8.35
N GLY A 180 0.69 -0.98 -9.06
CA GLY A 180 0.89 -0.14 -10.23
C GLY A 180 0.81 -0.93 -11.54
N GLY A 181 -0.40 -1.06 -12.07
CA GLY A 181 -0.65 -1.74 -13.34
C GLY A 181 -0.57 -3.26 -13.28
N VAL A 182 -0.72 -3.88 -12.11
CA VAL A 182 -0.78 -5.35 -11.98
C VAL A 182 -2.05 -5.88 -12.64
N ARG A 183 -1.88 -6.85 -13.56
CA ARG A 183 -2.92 -7.49 -14.36
C ARG A 183 -2.63 -8.99 -14.54
N VAL A 184 -3.62 -9.75 -14.99
CA VAL A 184 -3.43 -11.16 -15.39
C VAL A 184 -2.25 -11.34 -16.34
N SER A 185 -2.09 -10.40 -17.28
CA SER A 185 -1.03 -10.47 -18.31
C SER A 185 0.39 -10.34 -17.78
N ASN A 186 0.60 -9.78 -16.58
CA ASN A 186 1.94 -9.50 -16.04
C ASN A 186 2.18 -10.08 -14.65
N ILE A 187 1.15 -10.50 -13.92
CA ILE A 187 1.28 -10.99 -12.54
C ILE A 187 2.22 -12.18 -12.41
N GLY A 188 2.23 -13.10 -13.36
CA GLY A 188 3.14 -14.24 -13.37
C GLY A 188 4.60 -13.81 -13.44
N LEU A 189 4.93 -12.88 -14.35
CA LEU A 189 6.28 -12.31 -14.47
C LEU A 189 6.68 -11.55 -13.22
N LEU A 190 5.79 -10.71 -12.69
CA LEU A 190 6.05 -9.94 -11.45
C LEU A 190 6.35 -10.89 -10.28
N ARG A 191 5.51 -11.90 -10.06
CA ARG A 191 5.71 -12.91 -9.01
C ARG A 191 7.07 -13.61 -9.15
N ASP A 192 7.37 -14.10 -10.35
CA ASP A 192 8.55 -14.94 -10.60
C ASP A 192 9.85 -14.15 -10.48
N ARG A 193 9.84 -12.89 -10.89
CA ARG A 193 11.02 -12.04 -10.88
C ARG A 193 11.23 -11.33 -9.55
N THR A 194 10.16 -10.85 -8.90
CA THR A 194 10.27 -10.10 -7.63
C THR A 194 10.29 -10.99 -6.41
N ARG A 195 9.67 -12.19 -6.49
CA ARG A 195 9.40 -13.08 -5.36
C ARG A 195 8.56 -12.43 -4.24
N ALA A 196 7.89 -11.31 -4.53
CA ALA A 196 6.99 -10.68 -3.58
C ALA A 196 5.86 -11.62 -3.16
N GLY A 197 5.50 -11.59 -1.86
CA GLY A 197 4.37 -12.32 -1.32
C GLY A 197 3.03 -11.65 -1.57
N ALA A 198 3.01 -10.31 -1.77
CA ALA A 198 1.79 -9.53 -1.89
C ALA A 198 1.75 -8.67 -3.17
N PHE A 199 0.54 -8.62 -3.77
CA PHE A 199 0.29 -7.85 -4.99
C PHE A 199 -0.98 -7.04 -4.86
N HIS A 200 -0.99 -5.84 -5.42
CA HIS A 200 -2.15 -4.96 -5.46
C HIS A 200 -2.57 -4.68 -6.89
N SER A 201 -3.81 -5.03 -7.23
CA SER A 201 -4.44 -4.73 -8.52
C SER A 201 -5.75 -3.98 -8.31
N ALA A 202 -6.03 -3.00 -9.16
CA ALA A 202 -7.36 -2.43 -9.27
C ALA A 202 -8.33 -3.40 -9.98
N ALA A 203 -7.81 -4.41 -10.66
CA ALA A 203 -8.55 -5.42 -11.41
C ALA A 203 -9.63 -4.80 -12.33
N LEU A 204 -9.31 -3.66 -12.95
CA LEU A 204 -10.25 -2.97 -13.84
C LEU A 204 -10.42 -3.74 -15.15
N GLY A 205 -11.67 -3.91 -15.54
CA GLY A 205 -12.06 -4.28 -16.89
C GLY A 205 -12.31 -3.04 -17.76
N ASP A 206 -13.16 -3.18 -18.77
CA ASP A 206 -13.55 -2.07 -19.62
C ASP A 206 -14.31 -1.00 -18.83
N GLY A 207 -13.93 0.26 -19.03
CA GLY A 207 -14.61 1.41 -18.44
C GLY A 207 -14.41 1.62 -16.95
N ASP A 208 -13.24 1.34 -16.42
CA ASP A 208 -12.85 1.56 -15.00
C ASP A 208 -13.75 0.80 -13.98
N ILE A 209 -14.41 -0.26 -14.40
CA ILE A 209 -15.23 -1.12 -13.55
C ILE A 209 -14.37 -2.32 -13.09
N VAL A 210 -14.44 -2.66 -11.81
CA VAL A 210 -13.77 -3.84 -11.27
C VAL A 210 -14.31 -5.10 -11.94
N SER A 211 -13.42 -5.90 -12.53
CA SER A 211 -13.74 -7.16 -13.19
C SER A 211 -13.53 -8.33 -12.23
N ALA A 212 -14.62 -9.00 -11.86
CA ALA A 212 -14.54 -10.23 -11.06
C ALA A 212 -13.76 -11.35 -11.78
N GLU A 213 -13.80 -11.37 -13.11
CA GLU A 213 -13.04 -12.34 -13.92
C GLU A 213 -11.54 -12.07 -13.84
N GLU A 214 -11.12 -10.78 -13.93
CA GLU A 214 -9.72 -10.38 -13.78
C GLU A 214 -9.20 -10.80 -12.39
N VAL A 215 -9.97 -10.52 -11.31
CA VAL A 215 -9.63 -10.95 -9.94
C VAL A 215 -9.45 -12.45 -9.86
N ARG A 216 -10.40 -13.23 -10.42
CA ARG A 216 -10.34 -14.70 -10.41
C ARG A 216 -9.09 -15.22 -11.11
N LYS A 217 -8.82 -14.73 -12.32
CA LYS A 217 -7.65 -15.14 -13.13
C LYS A 217 -6.31 -14.79 -12.44
N ILE A 218 -6.21 -13.59 -11.86
CA ILE A 218 -5.02 -13.21 -11.08
C ILE A 218 -4.79 -14.20 -9.93
N ARG A 219 -5.84 -14.54 -9.18
CA ARG A 219 -5.75 -15.51 -8.08
C ARG A 219 -5.36 -16.91 -8.55
N GLU A 220 -5.84 -17.37 -9.70
CA GLU A 220 -5.46 -18.62 -10.31
C GLU A 220 -3.96 -18.66 -10.60
N VAL A 221 -3.44 -17.65 -11.30
CA VAL A 221 -2.00 -17.55 -11.63
C VAL A 221 -1.14 -17.56 -10.35
N LEU A 222 -1.57 -16.91 -9.28
CA LEU A 222 -0.81 -16.88 -8.02
C LEU A 222 -0.82 -18.24 -7.30
N ARG A 223 -1.91 -19.04 -7.41
CA ARG A 223 -2.06 -20.34 -6.77
C ARG A 223 -1.29 -21.47 -7.47
N GLU A 224 -1.13 -21.39 -8.80
CA GLU A 224 -0.52 -22.47 -9.61
C GLU A 224 0.90 -22.85 -9.20
N ARG A 225 1.62 -22.03 -8.43
CA ARG A 225 2.98 -22.35 -7.93
C ARG A 225 3.03 -22.97 -6.54
N GLY A 226 1.98 -22.89 -5.75
CA GLY A 226 1.93 -23.60 -4.46
C GLY A 226 2.01 -25.11 -4.60
N ALA A 227 1.67 -25.63 -5.78
CA ALA A 227 1.67 -27.07 -6.09
C ALA A 227 3.00 -27.62 -6.64
N LEU A 228 4.01 -26.77 -6.91
CA LEU A 228 5.31 -27.21 -7.49
C LEU A 228 6.44 -27.33 -6.46
N TYR A 229 6.18 -27.05 -5.19
CA TYR A 229 7.17 -27.10 -4.08
C TYR A 229 6.70 -27.97 -2.90
N GLU A 230 5.63 -28.78 -3.07
CA GLU A 230 5.28 -29.91 -2.21
C GLU A 230 5.82 -31.20 -2.86
#